data_a432a957c5fb6dd3b8e5db167919f07e
#
_entry.id   a432a957c5fb6dd3b8e5db167919f07e
#
_cell.length_a   1.000
_cell.length_b   1.000
_cell.length_c   1.000
_cell.angle_alpha   90.00
_cell.angle_beta   90.00
_cell.angle_gamma   90.00
#
_symmetry.space_group_name_H-M   'P 1'
#
loop_
_entity.id
_entity.type
_entity.pdbx_description
1 polymer ?
#
loop_
_entity_poly.entity_id
_entity_poly.type
_entity_poly.pdbx_seq_one_letter_code
_entity_poly.pdbx_strand_id
1 'polypeptide(L)'
;MRGIPSLITDIRKKVFTEVARMAYSGNGYEGAEDLPFKIVPGDQPLHRESIFLERAIAGERVRLAMGLSIRPIQTRSLMTEGMDAAAIAEQYYEPPLINIIPYACHACPTNQYRVTENCQNCLAASC
;
A
#
# COMPACT_ATOMS: atom_id res chain seq x y z
N MET A 1 -11.78 -13.54 -2.22
CA MET A 1 -12.20 -13.70 -3.62
C MET A 1 -11.00 -14.11 -4.44
N ARG A 2 -10.92 -15.35 -4.85
CA ARG A 2 -9.84 -15.83 -5.72
C ARG A 2 -10.17 -15.45 -7.17
N GLY A 3 -9.26 -14.75 -7.84
CA GLY A 3 -9.26 -14.65 -9.29
C GLY A 3 -9.80 -13.38 -9.93
N ILE A 4 -10.14 -12.33 -9.18
CA ILE A 4 -10.46 -11.05 -9.81
C ILE A 4 -9.14 -10.27 -10.01
N PRO A 5 -8.70 -10.07 -11.26
CA PRO A 5 -7.54 -9.22 -11.54
C PRO A 5 -7.86 -7.80 -11.07
N SER A 6 -6.96 -7.21 -10.31
CA SER A 6 -7.07 -5.82 -9.91
C SER A 6 -5.69 -5.17 -9.97
N LEU A 7 -5.65 -3.87 -10.23
CA LEU A 7 -4.42 -3.10 -10.22
C LEU A 7 -3.63 -3.28 -8.91
N ILE A 8 -4.34 -3.37 -7.79
CA ILE A 8 -3.72 -3.60 -6.47
C ILE A 8 -3.06 -4.98 -6.41
N THR A 9 -3.67 -6.01 -7.00
CA THR A 9 -3.09 -7.34 -7.07
C THR A 9 -1.81 -7.33 -7.92
N ASP A 10 -1.79 -6.60 -9.01
CA ASP A 10 -0.62 -6.50 -9.87
C ASP A 10 0.51 -5.70 -9.21
N ILE A 11 0.20 -4.63 -8.49
CA ILE A 11 1.17 -3.90 -7.67
C ILE A 11 1.76 -4.82 -6.60
N ARG A 12 0.94 -5.60 -5.89
CA ARG A 12 1.43 -6.56 -4.89
C ARG A 12 2.36 -7.61 -5.49
N LYS A 13 2.02 -8.17 -6.65
CA LYS A 13 2.90 -9.10 -7.38
C LYS A 13 4.25 -8.46 -7.70
N LYS A 14 4.25 -7.23 -8.22
CA LYS A 14 5.48 -6.48 -8.49
C LYS A 14 6.32 -6.29 -7.23
N VAL A 15 5.70 -5.87 -6.12
CA VAL A 15 6.37 -5.69 -4.82
C VAL A 15 7.08 -6.99 -4.41
N PHE A 16 6.34 -8.11 -4.34
CA PHE A 16 6.93 -9.39 -3.93
C PHE A 16 8.02 -9.87 -4.90
N THR A 17 7.84 -9.66 -6.19
CA THR A 17 8.84 -10.02 -7.19
C THR A 17 10.13 -9.23 -7.01
N GLU A 18 10.05 -7.91 -6.82
CA GLU A 18 11.24 -7.08 -6.66
C GLU A 18 11.95 -7.33 -5.34
N VAL A 19 11.20 -7.53 -4.24
CA VAL A 19 11.79 -7.90 -2.94
C VAL A 19 12.49 -9.26 -3.03
N ALA A 20 11.85 -10.26 -3.64
CA ALA A 20 12.47 -11.57 -3.84
C ALA A 20 13.73 -11.46 -4.71
N ARG A 21 13.67 -10.72 -5.82
CA ARG A 21 14.83 -10.51 -6.70
C ARG A 21 15.99 -9.87 -5.94
N MET A 22 15.71 -8.88 -5.10
CA MET A 22 16.71 -8.22 -4.27
C MET A 22 17.32 -9.19 -3.25
N ALA A 23 16.49 -9.97 -2.56
CA ALA A 23 16.95 -10.95 -1.59
C ALA A 23 17.86 -12.03 -2.21
N TYR A 24 17.55 -12.47 -3.44
CA TYR A 24 18.34 -13.48 -4.15
C TYR A 24 19.56 -12.92 -4.88
N SER A 25 19.69 -11.61 -5.03
CA SER A 25 20.83 -10.99 -5.73
C SER A 25 22.15 -11.07 -4.96
N GLY A 26 22.11 -11.35 -3.67
CA GLY A 26 23.29 -11.42 -2.81
C GLY A 26 23.90 -10.06 -2.42
N ASN A 27 23.36 -8.97 -2.92
CA ASN A 27 23.85 -7.61 -2.66
C ASN A 27 23.20 -6.96 -1.41
N GLY A 28 22.56 -7.76 -0.57
CA GLY A 28 21.79 -7.25 0.56
C GLY A 28 20.55 -6.48 0.09
N TYR A 29 20.20 -5.45 0.83
CA TYR A 29 19.02 -4.62 0.54
C TYR A 29 19.42 -3.23 0.01
N GLU A 30 20.61 -3.13 -0.57
CA GLU A 30 21.04 -1.94 -1.29
C GLU A 30 20.09 -1.68 -2.47
N GLY A 31 19.66 -0.43 -2.61
CA GLY A 31 18.68 -0.06 -3.65
C GLY A 31 17.21 -0.29 -3.28
N ALA A 32 16.89 -0.70 -2.05
CA ALA A 32 15.50 -0.80 -1.60
C ALA A 32 14.74 0.53 -1.72
N GLU A 33 15.42 1.64 -1.49
CA GLU A 33 14.87 3.00 -1.62
C GLU A 33 14.40 3.34 -3.04
N ASP A 34 14.94 2.67 -4.07
CA ASP A 34 14.59 2.87 -5.47
C ASP A 34 13.39 2.01 -5.91
N LEU A 35 13.03 0.99 -5.13
CA LEU A 35 11.95 0.06 -5.49
C LEU A 35 10.60 0.74 -5.73
N PRO A 36 10.17 1.75 -4.96
CA PRO A 36 8.93 2.46 -5.23
C PRO A 36 8.87 3.09 -6.63
N PHE A 37 9.99 3.61 -7.11
CA PHE A 37 10.09 4.19 -8.45
C PHE A 37 10.05 3.13 -9.55
N LYS A 38 10.55 1.95 -9.26
CA LYS A 38 10.54 0.80 -10.18
C LYS A 38 9.15 0.16 -10.27
N ILE A 39 8.45 0.11 -9.13
CA ILE A 39 7.09 -0.44 -9.02
C ILE A 39 6.06 0.50 -9.65
N VAL A 40 6.23 1.81 -9.41
CA VAL A 40 5.38 2.90 -9.91
C VAL A 40 6.23 3.84 -10.78
N PRO A 41 6.51 3.46 -12.03
CA PRO A 41 7.31 4.26 -12.94
C PRO A 41 6.51 5.45 -13.51
N GLY A 42 7.23 6.39 -14.14
CA GLY A 42 6.62 7.54 -14.81
C GLY A 42 6.37 8.72 -13.86
N ASP A 43 5.63 9.70 -14.33
CA ASP A 43 5.35 10.97 -13.65
C ASP A 43 3.86 11.19 -13.38
N GLN A 44 3.00 10.35 -13.93
CA GLN A 44 1.56 10.41 -13.76
C GLN A 44 1.04 9.33 -12.81
N PRO A 45 0.13 9.65 -11.90
CA PRO A 45 -0.50 8.67 -11.04
C PRO A 45 -1.45 7.75 -11.84
N LEU A 46 -1.56 6.48 -11.43
CA LEU A 46 -2.42 5.49 -12.07
C LEU A 46 -3.80 5.37 -11.40
N HIS A 47 -3.85 5.54 -10.08
CA HIS A 47 -5.08 5.28 -9.31
C HIS A 47 -5.19 6.13 -8.03
N ARG A 48 -4.27 7.04 -7.79
CA ARG A 48 -4.27 7.98 -6.67
C ARG A 48 -4.22 9.41 -7.16
N GLU A 49 -4.43 10.35 -6.26
CA GLU A 49 -4.39 11.78 -6.55
C GLU A 49 -2.99 12.26 -6.96
N SER A 50 -1.95 11.55 -6.52
CA SER A 50 -0.58 11.95 -6.76
C SER A 50 0.34 10.73 -6.87
N ILE A 51 1.34 10.82 -7.76
CA ILE A 51 2.36 9.79 -7.91
C ILE A 51 3.24 9.66 -6.65
N PHE A 52 3.40 10.75 -5.90
CA PHE A 52 4.15 10.72 -4.64
C PHE A 52 3.44 9.84 -3.61
N LEU A 53 2.11 9.93 -3.52
CA LEU A 53 1.31 9.09 -2.65
C LEU A 53 1.37 7.62 -3.09
N GLU A 54 1.31 7.34 -4.39
CA GLU A 54 1.43 5.96 -4.91
C GLU A 54 2.78 5.35 -4.56
N ARG A 55 3.86 6.11 -4.73
CA ARG A 55 5.22 5.67 -4.37
C ARG A 55 5.39 5.50 -2.87
N ALA A 56 4.83 6.39 -2.07
CA ALA A 56 4.84 6.24 -0.61
C ALA A 56 4.15 4.95 -0.18
N ILE A 57 2.97 4.66 -0.73
CA ILE A 57 2.24 3.40 -0.48
C ILE A 57 3.04 2.18 -0.96
N ALA A 58 3.66 2.27 -2.13
CA ALA A 58 4.51 1.20 -2.65
C ALA A 58 5.71 0.94 -1.73
N GLY A 59 6.33 2.00 -1.19
CA GLY A 59 7.42 1.90 -0.23
C GLY A 59 7.02 1.16 1.06
N GLU A 60 5.86 1.48 1.63
CA GLU A 60 5.39 0.74 2.81
C GLU A 60 5.07 -0.72 2.49
N ARG A 61 4.55 -1.00 1.30
CA ARG A 61 4.34 -2.38 0.87
C ARG A 61 5.64 -3.16 0.69
N VAL A 62 6.70 -2.49 0.20
CA VAL A 62 8.05 -3.07 0.12
C VAL A 62 8.55 -3.39 1.52
N ARG A 63 8.45 -2.46 2.48
CA ARG A 63 8.82 -2.71 3.88
C ARG A 63 8.09 -3.91 4.47
N LEU A 64 6.78 -3.95 4.33
CA LEU A 64 5.96 -5.07 4.82
C LEU A 64 6.35 -6.40 4.15
N ALA A 65 6.70 -6.38 2.86
CA ALA A 65 7.18 -7.56 2.15
C ALA A 65 8.58 -8.02 2.59
N MET A 66 9.39 -7.12 3.13
CA MET A 66 10.68 -7.42 3.76
C MET A 66 10.53 -7.87 5.23
N GLY A 67 9.32 -7.95 5.77
CA GLY A 67 9.07 -8.29 7.18
C GLY A 67 9.21 -7.12 8.16
N LEU A 68 9.30 -5.90 7.66
CA LEU A 68 9.41 -4.69 8.48
C LEU A 68 8.04 -4.10 8.81
N SER A 69 7.94 -3.41 9.94
CA SER A 69 6.75 -2.62 10.29
C SER A 69 6.66 -1.35 9.44
N ILE A 70 5.47 -0.75 9.39
CA ILE A 70 5.21 0.52 8.73
C ILE A 70 6.03 1.63 9.42
N ARG A 71 6.55 2.56 8.63
CA ARG A 71 7.29 3.72 9.15
C ARG A 71 6.38 4.65 9.97
N PRO A 72 6.89 5.23 11.07
CA PRO A 72 6.15 6.23 11.80
C PRO A 72 5.94 7.48 10.93
N ILE A 73 4.72 8.05 10.98
CA ILE A 73 4.36 9.21 10.14
C ILE A 73 5.06 10.50 10.64
N GLN A 74 5.36 10.57 11.94
CA GLN A 74 5.88 11.78 12.55
C GLN A 74 7.40 11.92 12.45
N THR A 75 8.12 10.86 12.10
CA THR A 75 9.58 10.88 12.07
C THR A 75 10.10 10.37 10.74
N ARG A 76 11.22 10.94 10.31
CA ARG A 76 11.93 10.45 9.14
C ARG A 76 12.54 9.09 9.45
N SER A 77 12.32 8.12 8.60
CA SER A 77 12.82 6.77 8.72
C SER A 77 13.22 6.25 7.33
N LEU A 78 14.35 5.55 7.26
CA LEU A 78 14.79 4.89 6.03
C LEU A 78 13.90 3.68 5.72
N MET A 79 13.80 3.30 4.45
CA MET A 79 13.02 2.14 4.06
C MET A 79 13.59 0.84 4.63
N THR A 80 14.90 0.76 4.79
CA THR A 80 15.64 -0.39 5.31
C THR A 80 15.82 -0.38 6.83
N GLU A 81 15.35 0.66 7.52
CA GLU A 81 15.47 0.74 8.97
C GLU A 81 14.78 -0.44 9.66
N GLY A 82 15.51 -1.15 10.53
CA GLY A 82 15.03 -2.35 11.23
C GLY A 82 15.37 -3.67 10.53
N MET A 83 16.09 -3.65 9.40
CA MET A 83 16.46 -4.88 8.68
C MET A 83 17.29 -5.85 9.50
N ASP A 84 18.15 -5.35 10.38
CA ASP A 84 19.00 -6.20 11.25
C ASP A 84 18.16 -7.12 12.15
N ALA A 85 16.97 -6.65 12.54
CA ALA A 85 16.04 -7.40 13.36
C ALA A 85 15.05 -8.24 12.52
N ALA A 86 14.86 -7.94 11.24
CA ALA A 86 13.87 -8.60 10.39
C ALA A 86 14.21 -10.07 10.07
N ALA A 87 15.47 -10.47 10.20
CA ALA A 87 15.93 -11.84 9.99
C ALA A 87 15.61 -12.79 11.16
N ILE A 88 15.12 -12.25 12.28
CA ILE A 88 14.78 -13.05 13.47
C ILE A 88 13.40 -13.68 13.25
N ALA A 89 13.32 -15.01 13.29
CA ALA A 89 12.11 -15.77 13.00
C ALA A 89 10.92 -15.39 13.90
N GLU A 90 11.17 -14.99 15.13
CA GLU A 90 10.18 -14.56 16.11
C GLU A 90 9.40 -13.31 15.65
N GLN A 91 10.00 -12.45 14.88
CA GLN A 91 9.32 -11.23 14.37
C GLN A 91 8.14 -11.53 13.44
N TYR A 92 8.14 -12.67 12.77
CA TYR A 92 7.01 -13.08 11.93
C TYR A 92 5.74 -13.40 12.72
N TYR A 93 5.88 -13.63 14.01
CA TYR A 93 4.79 -14.00 14.92
C TYR A 93 4.44 -12.91 15.94
N GLU A 94 5.14 -11.78 15.91
CA GLU A 94 4.83 -10.65 16.78
C GLU A 94 3.59 -9.90 16.28
N PRO A 95 2.62 -9.58 17.16
CA PRO A 95 1.52 -8.69 16.79
C PRO A 95 2.02 -7.25 16.53
N PRO A 96 1.36 -6.50 15.62
CA PRO A 96 0.16 -6.93 14.92
C PRO A 96 0.47 -7.80 13.69
N LEU A 97 -0.23 -8.93 13.57
CA LEU A 97 -0.14 -9.81 12.39
C LEU A 97 -0.72 -9.18 11.12
N ILE A 98 -1.48 -8.11 11.28
CA ILE A 98 -2.07 -7.33 10.18
C ILE A 98 -1.61 -5.89 10.33
N ASN A 99 -1.01 -5.35 9.27
CA ASN A 99 -0.61 -3.97 9.18
C ASN A 99 -1.51 -3.22 8.21
N ILE A 100 -1.95 -2.03 8.61
CA ILE A 100 -2.78 -1.13 7.79
C ILE A 100 -1.93 0.09 7.46
N ILE A 101 -1.78 0.38 6.17
CA ILE A 101 -1.15 1.62 5.70
C ILE A 101 -2.25 2.71 5.72
N PRO A 102 -2.24 3.66 6.69
CA PRO A 102 -3.36 4.58 6.88
C PRO A 102 -3.66 5.43 5.65
N TYR A 103 -2.64 5.97 5.02
CA TYR A 103 -2.77 6.81 3.84
C TYR A 103 -3.01 6.03 2.53
N ALA A 104 -3.08 4.71 2.58
CA ALA A 104 -3.52 3.87 1.47
C ALA A 104 -5.04 3.68 1.44
N CYS A 105 -5.75 4.11 2.48
CA CYS A 105 -7.20 4.12 2.49
C CYS A 105 -7.72 5.15 1.48
N HIS A 106 -8.75 4.78 0.71
CA HIS A 106 -9.40 5.70 -0.23
C HIS A 106 -10.32 6.72 0.45
N ALA A 107 -10.41 6.73 1.77
CA ALA A 107 -11.44 7.41 2.56
C ALA A 107 -12.86 7.11 2.02
N CYS A 108 -13.76 6.73 2.88
CA CYS A 108 -15.15 6.55 2.45
C CYS A 108 -15.64 7.91 1.92
N PRO A 109 -16.15 7.99 0.69
CA PRO A 109 -16.71 9.24 0.21
C PRO A 109 -17.82 9.65 1.17
N THR A 110 -17.82 10.89 1.61
CA THR A 110 -18.94 11.49 2.32
C THR A 110 -20.07 11.66 1.31
N ASN A 111 -20.74 10.57 1.01
CA ASN A 111 -21.87 10.59 0.09
C ASN A 111 -23.02 11.31 0.78
N GLN A 112 -23.33 12.50 0.29
CA GLN A 112 -24.59 13.16 0.60
C GLN A 112 -25.59 12.72 -0.46
N TYR A 113 -26.61 11.99 -0.04
CA TYR A 113 -27.75 11.68 -0.89
C TYR A 113 -28.60 12.94 -1.03
N ARG A 114 -28.79 13.38 -2.26
CA ARG A 114 -29.64 14.53 -2.56
C ARG A 114 -30.85 14.06 -3.36
N VAL A 115 -32.03 14.34 -2.85
CA VAL A 115 -33.27 14.14 -3.60
C VAL A 115 -33.27 15.13 -4.76
N THR A 116 -33.36 14.61 -5.98
CA THR A 116 -33.42 15.42 -7.21
C THR A 116 -34.85 15.81 -7.53
N GLU A 117 -35.02 16.78 -8.43
CA GLU A 117 -36.33 17.22 -8.93
C GLU A 117 -37.13 16.10 -9.65
N ASN A 118 -36.45 15.00 -10.01
CA ASN A 118 -37.09 13.82 -10.58
C ASN A 118 -37.79 12.93 -9.53
N CYS A 119 -37.75 13.33 -8.26
CA CYS A 119 -38.41 12.59 -7.20
C CYS A 119 -39.93 12.61 -7.40
N GLN A 120 -40.53 11.42 -7.46
CA GLN A 120 -41.98 11.23 -7.61
C GLN A 120 -42.76 11.46 -6.30
N ASN A 121 -42.09 11.81 -5.23
CA ASN A 121 -42.67 12.04 -3.90
C ASN A 121 -43.66 10.94 -3.48
N CYS A 122 -43.18 9.69 -3.55
CA CYS A 122 -43.99 8.51 -3.24
C CYS A 122 -44.42 8.47 -1.78
N LEU A 123 -45.61 7.92 -1.49
CA LEU A 123 -46.16 7.81 -0.12
C LEU A 123 -45.29 6.97 0.83
N ALA A 124 -44.45 6.10 0.29
CA ALA A 124 -43.58 5.25 1.13
C ALA A 124 -42.41 5.99 1.76
N ALA A 125 -41.98 7.14 1.19
CA ALA A 125 -40.90 8.00 1.71
C ALA A 125 -39.70 7.20 2.27
N SER A 126 -39.32 6.11 1.61
CA SER A 126 -38.31 5.14 2.09
C SER A 126 -36.86 5.57 1.79
N CYS A 127 -36.67 6.65 1.09
CA CYS A 127 -35.39 7.30 0.84
C CYS A 127 -35.19 8.50 1.76
#